data_4ebef7f73d42149ded714db79c874b2e
#
_entry.id   4ebef7f73d42149ded714db79c874b2e
#
_cell.length_a   1.000
_cell.length_b   1.000
_cell.length_c   1.000
_cell.angle_alpha   90.00
_cell.angle_beta   90.00
_cell.angle_gamma   90.00
#
_symmetry.space_group_name_H-M   'P 1'
#
loop_
_entity.id
_entity.type
_entity.pdbx_description
1 polymer ?
#
loop_
_entity_poly.entity_id
_entity_poly.type
_entity_poly.pdbx_seq_one_letter_code
_entity_poly.pdbx_strand_id
1 'polypeptide(L)'
;MSYSAGRVSQAYASVGTQTQVDAASPHRLIQLLMDGALDRIAVARGQMQRREIAQKSMTISRVISIIDGLRMSIDHSVENPLCENLENLYDYMNRRLLLANINNDDAALEEVAALLQELKEAWDAIPDTLRGVCLLYTSPSPRDS
;
A
#
# COMPACT_ATOMS: atom_id res chain seq x y z
N MET A 1 -6.37 -4.06 -16.12
CA MET A 1 -5.17 -4.57 -16.70
C MET A 1 -4.47 -5.55 -15.78
N SER A 2 -4.14 -6.73 -16.32
CA SER A 2 -3.48 -7.74 -15.52
C SER A 2 -2.11 -7.32 -15.02
N TYR A 3 -1.55 -6.31 -15.65
CA TYR A 3 -0.23 -5.83 -15.32
C TYR A 3 -0.14 -5.32 -13.87
N SER A 4 -1.13 -4.54 -13.42
CA SER A 4 -1.07 -4.05 -12.06
C SER A 4 -1.29 -5.15 -11.03
N ALA A 5 -2.10 -6.15 -11.36
CA ALA A 5 -2.26 -7.30 -10.47
C ALA A 5 -0.95 -8.06 -10.35
N GLY A 6 -0.20 -8.20 -11.44
CA GLY A 6 1.10 -8.85 -11.40
C GLY A 6 2.09 -8.09 -10.54
N ARG A 7 2.08 -6.79 -10.61
CA ARG A 7 2.99 -5.97 -9.79
C ARG A 7 2.67 -6.10 -8.31
N VAL A 8 1.40 -6.12 -7.96
CA VAL A 8 1.00 -6.31 -6.58
C VAL A 8 1.48 -7.66 -6.07
N SER A 9 1.31 -8.71 -6.86
CA SER A 9 1.77 -10.03 -6.48
C SER A 9 3.28 -10.09 -6.32
N GLN A 10 4.01 -9.42 -7.20
CA GLN A 10 5.47 -9.40 -7.11
C GLN A 10 5.95 -8.66 -5.87
N ALA A 11 5.33 -7.51 -5.57
CA ALA A 11 5.69 -6.76 -4.38
C ALA A 11 5.48 -7.62 -3.14
N TYR A 12 4.42 -8.38 -3.14
CA TYR A 12 4.08 -9.24 -2.03
C TYR A 12 5.04 -10.42 -1.94
N ALA A 13 5.35 -11.04 -3.06
CA ALA A 13 6.27 -12.18 -3.09
C ALA A 13 7.64 -11.78 -2.56
N SER A 14 8.07 -10.55 -2.79
CA SER A 14 9.37 -10.09 -2.32
C SER A 14 9.43 -10.00 -0.80
N VAL A 15 8.29 -10.09 -0.12
CA VAL A 15 8.25 -10.10 1.35
C VAL A 15 8.37 -11.53 1.90
N GLY A 16 8.42 -12.52 1.02
CA GLY A 16 8.62 -13.90 1.44
C GLY A 16 7.40 -14.61 1.96
N THR A 17 6.23 -14.21 1.51
CA THR A 17 4.98 -14.80 1.96
C THR A 17 4.20 -15.42 0.82
N GLN A 18 4.89 -16.15 -0.02
CA GLN A 18 4.31 -16.64 -1.25
C GLN A 18 3.11 -17.56 -1.03
N THR A 19 3.16 -18.43 -0.02
CA THR A 19 2.01 -19.30 0.25
C THR A 19 0.80 -18.49 0.65
N GLN A 20 0.98 -17.38 1.34
CA GLN A 20 -0.12 -16.52 1.70
C GLN A 20 -0.69 -15.80 0.49
N VAL A 21 0.18 -15.43 -0.46
CA VAL A 21 -0.28 -14.81 -1.71
C VAL A 21 -1.23 -15.75 -2.44
N ASP A 22 -0.85 -17.01 -2.54
CA ASP A 22 -1.65 -17.96 -3.30
C ASP A 22 -3.02 -18.17 -2.69
N ALA A 23 -3.11 -18.09 -1.37
CA ALA A 23 -4.37 -18.33 -0.67
C ALA A 23 -5.09 -17.05 -0.31
N ALA A 24 -4.49 -15.90 -0.53
CA ALA A 24 -5.02 -14.64 -0.03
C ALA A 24 -6.22 -14.18 -0.84
N SER A 25 -7.27 -13.76 -0.14
CA SER A 25 -8.34 -12.99 -0.76
C SER A 25 -7.82 -11.60 -1.10
N PRO A 26 -8.52 -10.86 -1.97
CA PRO A 26 -8.14 -9.47 -2.23
C PRO A 26 -8.03 -8.64 -0.96
N HIS A 27 -8.92 -8.86 -0.01
CA HIS A 27 -8.87 -8.13 1.26
C HIS A 27 -7.56 -8.43 2.01
N ARG A 28 -7.19 -9.72 2.04
CA ARG A 28 -5.96 -10.11 2.73
C ARG A 28 -4.72 -9.60 2.01
N LEU A 29 -4.76 -9.59 0.68
CA LEU A 29 -3.64 -9.07 -0.10
C LEU A 29 -3.38 -7.60 0.24
N ILE A 30 -4.44 -6.80 0.36
CA ILE A 30 -4.30 -5.39 0.73
C ILE A 30 -3.69 -5.27 2.13
N GLN A 31 -4.13 -6.10 3.08
CA GLN A 31 -3.55 -6.09 4.41
C GLN A 31 -2.04 -6.34 4.37
N LEU A 32 -1.64 -7.33 3.58
CA LEU A 32 -0.24 -7.70 3.49
C LEU A 32 0.60 -6.63 2.80
N LEU A 33 0.03 -5.94 1.83
CA LEU A 33 0.72 -4.82 1.20
C LEU A 33 0.92 -3.68 2.18
N MET A 34 -0.08 -3.39 2.99
CA MET A 34 0.05 -2.35 4.01
C MET A 34 1.11 -2.73 5.04
N ASP A 35 1.12 -3.99 5.47
CA ASP A 35 2.14 -4.47 6.39
C ASP A 35 3.53 -4.35 5.78
N GLY A 36 3.66 -4.73 4.52
CA GLY A 36 4.95 -4.62 3.83
C GLY A 36 5.44 -3.19 3.73
N ALA A 37 4.53 -2.26 3.48
CA ALA A 37 4.90 -0.84 3.43
C ALA A 37 5.34 -0.35 4.80
N LEU A 38 4.61 -0.72 5.85
CA LEU A 38 4.97 -0.31 7.21
C LEU A 38 6.34 -0.85 7.61
N ASP A 39 6.60 -2.12 7.31
CA ASP A 39 7.90 -2.72 7.61
C ASP A 39 9.03 -1.99 6.91
N ARG A 40 8.83 -1.65 5.64
CA ARG A 40 9.87 -0.98 4.88
C ARG A 40 10.08 0.45 5.33
N ILE A 41 9.03 1.12 5.78
CA ILE A 41 9.21 2.47 6.33
C ILE A 41 10.10 2.40 7.58
N ALA A 42 9.88 1.39 8.43
CA ALA A 42 10.72 1.22 9.61
C ALA A 42 12.19 0.99 9.21
N VAL A 43 12.41 0.18 8.18
CA VAL A 43 13.77 -0.05 7.67
C VAL A 43 14.37 1.25 7.15
N ALA A 44 13.60 2.01 6.38
CA ALA A 44 14.08 3.28 5.81
C ALA A 44 14.47 4.28 6.90
N ARG A 45 13.68 4.33 7.97
CA ARG A 45 14.00 5.22 9.08
C ARG A 45 15.33 4.87 9.72
N GLY A 46 15.59 3.57 9.92
CA GLY A 46 16.87 3.14 10.45
C GLY A 46 18.03 3.48 9.51
N GLN A 47 17.82 3.24 8.21
CA GLN A 47 18.85 3.56 7.22
C GLN A 47 19.13 5.07 7.18
N MET A 48 18.08 5.87 7.30
CA MET A 48 18.23 7.32 7.33
C MET A 48 19.04 7.76 8.53
N GLN A 49 18.79 7.18 9.70
CA GLN A 49 19.52 7.50 10.91
C GLN A 49 20.99 7.11 10.81
N ARG A 50 21.29 6.00 10.14
CA ARG A 50 22.65 5.54 9.95
C ARG A 50 23.33 6.18 8.74
N ARG A 51 22.64 7.10 8.07
CA ARG A 51 23.15 7.80 6.90
C ARG A 51 23.50 6.85 5.74
N GLU A 52 22.77 5.78 5.63
CA GLU A 52 22.89 4.84 4.52
C GLU A 52 22.01 5.34 3.38
N ILE A 53 22.49 6.37 2.69
CA ILE A 53 21.65 7.14 1.78
C ILE A 53 21.16 6.32 0.59
N ALA A 54 22.05 5.54 -0.03
CA ALA A 54 21.66 4.75 -1.19
C ALA A 54 20.62 3.70 -0.81
N GLN A 55 20.83 3.01 0.30
CA GLN A 55 19.89 2.00 0.76
C GLN A 55 18.56 2.63 1.15
N LYS A 56 18.60 3.77 1.85
CA LYS A 56 17.40 4.50 2.23
C LYS A 56 16.58 4.86 1.00
N SER A 57 17.22 5.36 -0.04
CA SER A 57 16.51 5.75 -1.25
C SER A 57 15.86 4.56 -1.93
N MET A 58 16.55 3.43 -1.98
CA MET A 58 15.97 2.22 -2.56
C MET A 58 14.78 1.74 -1.75
N THR A 59 14.89 1.77 -0.43
CA THR A 59 13.81 1.32 0.43
C THR A 59 12.58 2.20 0.28
N ILE A 60 12.77 3.53 0.27
CA ILE A 60 11.65 4.45 0.09
C ILE A 60 11.00 4.24 -1.27
N SER A 61 11.79 4.02 -2.32
CA SER A 61 11.23 3.75 -3.64
C SER A 61 10.33 2.52 -3.63
N ARG A 62 10.70 1.50 -2.87
CA ARG A 62 9.87 0.31 -2.74
C ARG A 62 8.57 0.59 -2.02
N VAL A 63 8.62 1.44 -0.98
CA VAL A 63 7.39 1.86 -0.30
C VAL A 63 6.47 2.56 -1.29
N ILE A 64 7.01 3.47 -2.08
CA ILE A 64 6.22 4.19 -3.08
C ILE A 64 5.57 3.21 -4.05
N SER A 65 6.30 2.20 -4.49
CA SER A 65 5.75 1.19 -5.39
C SER A 65 4.59 0.43 -4.74
N ILE A 66 4.70 0.11 -3.46
CA ILE A 66 3.62 -0.58 -2.75
C ILE A 66 2.40 0.34 -2.65
N ILE A 67 2.60 1.62 -2.31
CA ILE A 67 1.50 2.58 -2.23
C ILE A 67 0.84 2.74 -3.61
N ASP A 68 1.63 2.78 -4.67
CA ASP A 68 1.08 2.82 -6.03
C ASP A 68 0.22 1.58 -6.31
N GLY A 69 0.69 0.41 -5.87
CA GLY A 69 -0.09 -0.81 -6.03
C GLY A 69 -1.42 -0.73 -5.29
N LEU A 70 -1.40 -0.19 -4.08
CA LEU A 70 -2.64 0.02 -3.32
C LEU A 70 -3.57 0.97 -4.06
N ARG A 71 -3.03 2.06 -4.59
CA ARG A 71 -3.83 3.04 -5.32
C ARG A 71 -4.45 2.42 -6.55
N MET A 72 -3.70 1.60 -7.26
CA MET A 72 -4.19 0.96 -8.48
C MET A 72 -5.25 -0.10 -8.20
N SER A 73 -5.36 -0.56 -6.95
CA SER A 73 -6.37 -1.55 -6.58
C SER A 73 -7.73 -0.93 -6.29
N ILE A 74 -7.85 0.39 -6.28
CA ILE A 74 -9.13 1.05 -6.06
C ILE A 74 -10.00 0.86 -7.30
N ASP A 75 -11.26 0.49 -7.07
CA ASP A 75 -12.21 0.29 -8.16
C ASP A 75 -12.93 1.61 -8.44
N HIS A 76 -12.46 2.32 -9.46
CA HIS A 76 -13.00 3.63 -9.81
C HIS A 76 -14.33 3.55 -10.55
N SER A 77 -14.78 2.35 -10.90
CA SER A 77 -16.09 2.22 -11.52
C SER A 77 -17.22 2.45 -10.53
N VAL A 78 -16.92 2.39 -9.24
CA VAL A 78 -17.87 2.64 -8.19
C VAL A 78 -17.77 4.11 -7.77
N GLU A 79 -18.84 4.85 -7.94
CA GLU A 79 -18.86 6.25 -7.52
C GLU A 79 -19.12 6.33 -6.03
N ASN A 80 -18.08 6.68 -5.30
CA ASN A 80 -18.13 6.72 -3.85
C ASN A 80 -17.08 7.71 -3.35
N PRO A 81 -17.47 8.68 -2.51
CA PRO A 81 -16.49 9.64 -1.99
C PRO A 81 -15.31 8.99 -1.29
N LEU A 82 -15.51 7.79 -0.71
CA LEU A 82 -14.43 7.08 -0.06
C LEU A 82 -13.34 6.71 -1.03
N CYS A 83 -13.68 6.33 -2.27
CA CYS A 83 -12.69 5.99 -3.28
C CYS A 83 -11.81 7.19 -3.58
N GLU A 84 -12.42 8.34 -3.74
CA GLU A 84 -11.70 9.57 -4.01
C GLU A 84 -10.80 9.95 -2.84
N ASN A 85 -11.31 9.80 -1.63
CA ASN A 85 -10.53 10.11 -0.44
C ASN A 85 -9.32 9.19 -0.31
N LEU A 86 -9.49 7.92 -0.63
CA LEU A 86 -8.38 6.97 -0.60
C LEU A 86 -7.33 7.32 -1.66
N GLU A 87 -7.80 7.65 -2.85
CA GLU A 87 -6.89 8.05 -3.93
C GLU A 87 -6.04 9.24 -3.48
N ASN A 88 -6.69 10.23 -2.90
CA ASN A 88 -6.02 11.43 -2.44
C ASN A 88 -5.05 11.13 -1.31
N LEU A 89 -5.42 10.22 -0.43
CA LEU A 89 -4.57 9.84 0.69
C LEU A 89 -3.30 9.14 0.21
N TYR A 90 -3.45 8.19 -0.71
CA TYR A 90 -2.29 7.50 -1.25
C TYR A 90 -1.38 8.47 -2.00
N ASP A 91 -1.97 9.40 -2.75
CA ASP A 91 -1.18 10.41 -3.45
C ASP A 91 -0.41 11.28 -2.46
N TYR A 92 -1.06 11.69 -1.38
CA TYR A 92 -0.42 12.46 -0.34
C TYR A 92 0.74 11.69 0.29
N MET A 93 0.52 10.42 0.59
CA MET A 93 1.58 9.58 1.16
C MET A 93 2.80 9.55 0.24
N ASN A 94 2.57 9.36 -1.05
CA ASN A 94 3.68 9.28 -2.00
C ASN A 94 4.44 10.60 -2.09
N ARG A 95 3.73 11.71 -2.04
CA ARG A 95 4.40 13.01 -2.05
C ARG A 95 5.24 13.21 -0.79
N ARG A 96 4.72 12.79 0.36
CA ARG A 96 5.48 12.88 1.61
C ARG A 96 6.70 11.96 1.58
N LEU A 97 6.56 10.77 1.00
CA LEU A 97 7.69 9.86 0.88
C LEU A 97 8.79 10.43 0.00
N LEU A 98 8.42 11.08 -1.10
CA LEU A 98 9.41 11.73 -1.95
C LEU A 98 10.15 12.84 -1.22
N LEU A 99 9.41 13.65 -0.47
CA LEU A 99 10.03 14.72 0.32
C LEU A 99 10.91 14.16 1.42
N ALA A 100 10.48 13.08 2.06
CA ALA A 100 11.28 12.42 3.07
C ALA A 100 12.61 11.98 2.49
N ASN A 101 12.58 11.44 1.29
CA ASN A 101 13.80 10.95 0.64
C ASN A 101 14.73 12.12 0.27
N ILE A 102 14.17 13.17 -0.31
CA ILE A 102 14.97 14.30 -0.76
C ILE A 102 15.60 15.03 0.42
N ASN A 103 14.84 15.20 1.49
CA ASN A 103 15.27 16.04 2.62
C ASN A 103 15.78 15.24 3.81
N ASN A 104 15.82 13.91 3.71
CA ASN A 104 16.14 13.03 4.84
C ASN A 104 15.29 13.36 6.05
N ASP A 105 13.97 13.46 5.82
CA ASP A 105 13.02 13.93 6.82
C ASP A 105 12.35 12.72 7.47
N ASP A 106 12.84 12.33 8.64
CA ASP A 106 12.29 11.21 9.38
C ASP A 106 10.86 11.48 9.83
N ALA A 107 10.53 12.74 10.14
CA ALA A 107 9.17 13.06 10.55
C ALA A 107 8.16 12.77 9.46
N ALA A 108 8.54 12.96 8.20
CA ALA A 108 7.65 12.63 7.08
C ALA A 108 7.43 11.12 6.99
N LEU A 109 8.48 10.33 7.22
CA LEU A 109 8.33 8.87 7.24
C LEU A 109 7.43 8.44 8.37
N GLU A 110 7.60 9.04 9.54
CA GLU A 110 6.75 8.72 10.69
C GLU A 110 5.29 9.06 10.42
N GLU A 111 5.05 10.19 9.77
CA GLU A 111 3.69 10.60 9.41
C GLU A 111 3.02 9.57 8.49
N VAL A 112 3.74 9.15 7.45
CA VAL A 112 3.18 8.18 6.52
C VAL A 112 2.91 6.85 7.21
N ALA A 113 3.82 6.44 8.11
CA ALA A 113 3.61 5.21 8.86
C ALA A 113 2.35 5.29 9.72
N ALA A 114 2.14 6.43 10.38
CA ALA A 114 0.94 6.61 11.22
C ALA A 114 -0.33 6.57 10.38
N LEU A 115 -0.32 7.21 9.22
CA LEU A 115 -1.48 7.19 8.33
C LEU A 115 -1.77 5.78 7.83
N LEU A 116 -0.72 5.04 7.44
CA LEU A 116 -0.90 3.66 7.00
C LEU A 116 -1.42 2.77 8.12
N GLN A 117 -0.94 2.98 9.33
CA GLN A 117 -1.40 2.18 10.47
C GLN A 117 -2.88 2.42 10.73
N GLU A 118 -3.31 3.69 10.70
CA GLU A 118 -4.72 4.01 10.87
C GLU A 118 -5.57 3.40 9.77
N LEU A 119 -5.09 3.49 8.53
CA LEU A 119 -5.80 2.94 7.40
C LEU A 119 -5.91 1.42 7.51
N LYS A 120 -4.82 0.77 7.93
CA LYS A 120 -4.83 -0.67 8.10
C LYS A 120 -5.82 -1.10 9.16
N GLU A 121 -5.86 -0.39 10.28
CA GLU A 121 -6.80 -0.71 11.33
C GLU A 121 -8.24 -0.59 10.85
N ALA A 122 -8.53 0.45 10.08
CA ALA A 122 -9.85 0.62 9.50
C ALA A 122 -10.16 -0.50 8.51
N TRP A 123 -9.17 -0.87 7.70
CA TRP A 123 -9.31 -1.95 6.72
C TRP A 123 -9.59 -3.28 7.41
N ASP A 124 -8.86 -3.58 8.48
CA ASP A 124 -9.02 -4.82 9.22
C ASP A 124 -10.42 -4.92 9.84
N ALA A 125 -11.04 -3.79 10.15
CA ALA A 125 -12.35 -3.76 10.81
C ALA A 125 -13.52 -3.77 9.83
N ILE A 126 -13.26 -3.72 8.52
CA ILE A 126 -14.33 -3.65 7.53
C ILE A 126 -15.13 -4.95 7.51
N PRO A 127 -16.47 -4.87 7.65
CA PRO A 127 -17.31 -6.07 7.52
C PRO A 127 -17.25 -6.64 6.11
N ASP A 128 -17.48 -7.94 6.02
CA ASP A 128 -17.47 -8.63 4.73
C ASP A 128 -18.40 -7.96 3.72
N THR A 129 -19.53 -7.46 4.17
CA THR A 129 -20.50 -6.86 3.28
C THR A 129 -19.99 -5.60 2.59
N LEU A 130 -18.97 -4.95 3.16
CA LEU A 130 -18.43 -3.71 2.61
C LEU A 130 -17.14 -3.92 1.85
N ARG A 131 -16.61 -5.15 1.83
CA ARG A 131 -15.30 -5.39 1.21
C ARG A 131 -15.34 -5.29 -0.30
N GLY A 132 -16.50 -5.33 -0.90
CA GLY A 132 -16.64 -5.25 -2.35
C GLY A 132 -16.95 -3.86 -2.89
N VAL A 133 -16.91 -2.82 -2.04
CA VAL A 133 -17.14 -1.47 -2.52
C VAL A 133 -15.91 -1.01 -3.29
N CYS A 134 -15.53 0.22 -3.24
CA CYS A 134 -14.39 0.70 -4.01
C CYS A 134 -13.05 0.30 -3.41
N LEU A 135 -13.06 -0.33 -2.24
CA LEU A 135 -11.82 -0.61 -1.52
C LEU A 135 -11.04 -1.77 -2.09
N LEU A 136 -11.69 -2.64 -2.86
CA LEU A 136 -11.06 -3.81 -3.44
C LEU A 136 -11.20 -3.78 -4.94
N TYR A 137 -10.13 -4.03 -5.62
CA TYR A 137 -10.17 -4.26 -7.05
C TYR A 137 -10.40 -5.73 -7.27
N THR A 138 -11.63 -6.10 -7.40
CA THR A 138 -11.95 -7.49 -7.63
C THR A 138 -12.74 -7.63 -8.85
N SER A 139 -13.02 -7.42 -9.27
CA SER A 139 -13.84 -7.71 -10.09
C SER A 139 -14.70 -8.63 -10.19
N PRO A 140 -14.87 -8.98 -10.19
CA PRO A 140 -15.50 -9.70 -10.44
C PRO A 140 -16.35 -10.31 -10.42
N SER A 141 -16.37 -10.24 -10.28
CA SER A 141 -17.00 -10.80 -10.34
C SER A 141 -17.47 -11.36 -11.04
N PRO A 142 -17.44 -11.75 -11.09
CA PRO A 142 -17.79 -12.33 -11.95
C PRO A 142 -18.93 -12.65 -12.25
N ARG A 143 -19.10 -12.40 -12.00
CA ARG A 143 -19.90 -12.56 -12.26
C ARG A 143 -20.51 -12.30 -12.89
N ASP A 144 -20.31 -11.96 -12.82
CA ASP A 144 -20.65 -11.70 -13.28
C ASP A 144 -20.79 -11.89 -13.94
N SER A 145 -20.61 -12.10 -13.88
CA SER A 145 -20.57 -12.48 -14.52
C SER A 145 -21.03 -12.87 -14.95
#